data_03049a68d7fe2186d1cd94806ffedbef
#
_entry.id   03049a68d7fe2186d1cd94806ffedbef
#
_cell.length_a   1.000
_cell.length_b   1.000
_cell.length_c   1.000
_cell.angle_alpha   90.00
_cell.angle_beta   90.00
_cell.angle_gamma   90.00
#
_symmetry.space_group_name_H-M   'P 1'
#
loop_
_entity.id
_entity.type
_entity.pdbx_description
1 polymer ?
#
loop_
_entity_poly.entity_id
_entity_poly.type
_entity_poly.pdbx_seq_one_letter_code
_entity_poly.pdbx_strand_id
1 'polypeptide(L)'
;MARIHRRLYKKDLHDPDDHNGVIIHLEPDILECKVKWALGGITINKASGGDGIPVELFQILKDDAVKVLHSICQQIWKTQQWPPNWKRSVFIPIPKKDNAKECSKYLTIAHISHASKVMLKILQGRLQQYVNRELPDAQTGFGKGRGTRKQVANICWIIEKSREFQKNDYFCFIDYDKAFD
;
A
#
# COMPACT_ATOMS: atom_id res chain seq x y z
N MET A 1 -15.53 21.60 15.87
CA MET A 1 -14.92 20.51 15.11
C MET A 1 -13.94 20.95 14.01
N ALA A 2 -14.15 22.02 13.27
CA ALA A 2 -13.23 22.51 12.22
C ALA A 2 -11.81 22.94 12.69
N ARG A 3 -11.62 23.26 13.98
CA ARG A 3 -10.32 23.67 14.54
C ARG A 3 -9.35 22.51 14.85
N ILE A 4 -9.86 21.29 15.03
CA ILE A 4 -9.04 20.11 15.32
C ILE A 4 -8.38 19.59 14.03
N HIS A 5 -9.09 19.63 12.89
CA HIS A 5 -8.57 19.19 11.60
C HIS A 5 -7.38 20.03 11.11
N ARG A 6 -7.36 21.34 11.40
CA ARG A 6 -6.26 22.24 10.99
C ARG A 6 -4.94 21.99 11.76
N ARG A 7 -5.01 21.42 12.97
CA ARG A 7 -3.80 21.16 13.79
C ARG A 7 -3.10 19.86 13.41
N LEU A 8 -3.85 18.85 12.93
CA LEU A 8 -3.26 17.57 12.51
C LEU A 8 -2.53 17.68 11.16
N TYR A 9 -3.00 18.53 10.25
CA TYR A 9 -2.36 18.73 8.94
C TYR A 9 -1.26 19.79 8.92
N LYS A 10 -1.09 20.58 9.97
CA LYS A 10 -0.10 21.68 10.00
C LYS A 10 1.24 21.30 10.64
N LYS A 11 1.39 20.06 11.12
CA LYS A 11 2.60 19.69 11.87
C LYS A 11 3.70 19.08 11.02
N ASP A 12 3.42 18.63 9.80
CA ASP A 12 4.39 17.87 9.01
C ASP A 12 4.39 18.18 7.50
N LEU A 13 4.10 19.42 7.12
CA LEU A 13 4.54 19.91 5.82
C LEU A 13 5.94 20.51 5.98
N HIS A 14 6.90 19.69 6.34
CA HIS A 14 8.29 19.92 6.02
C HIS A 14 8.43 19.76 4.51
N ASP A 15 9.03 20.77 3.89
CA ASP A 15 9.32 20.87 2.49
C ASP A 15 9.99 19.57 2.00
N PRO A 16 9.46 18.88 0.96
CA PRO A 16 10.07 17.66 0.44
C PRO A 16 11.51 17.87 -0.09
N ASP A 17 11.94 19.10 -0.29
CA ASP A 17 13.25 19.42 -0.86
C ASP A 17 14.37 19.60 0.18
N ASP A 18 14.08 19.56 1.49
CA ASP A 18 15.11 19.64 2.55
C ASP A 18 15.55 18.27 3.08
N HIS A 19 15.53 17.24 2.25
CA HIS A 19 16.12 15.94 2.57
C HIS A 19 17.64 15.93 2.31
N ASN A 20 18.34 16.86 2.92
CA ASN A 20 19.80 16.83 3.00
C ASN A 20 20.25 15.69 3.94
N GLY A 21 20.45 14.51 3.39
CA GLY A 21 21.55 13.60 3.75
C GLY A 21 21.49 12.81 5.06
N VAL A 22 20.54 12.97 5.97
CA VAL A 22 20.65 12.42 7.34
C VAL A 22 19.84 11.14 7.58
N ILE A 23 18.80 10.87 6.81
CA ILE A 23 17.90 9.72 7.05
C ILE A 23 18.42 8.40 6.45
N ILE A 24 19.29 8.47 5.45
CA ILE A 24 19.77 7.30 4.69
C ILE A 24 20.66 6.37 5.53
N HIS A 25 21.27 6.85 6.61
CA HIS A 25 22.16 6.05 7.45
C HIS A 25 21.49 5.26 8.56
N LEU A 26 20.19 5.42 8.79
CA LEU A 26 19.47 4.76 9.88
C LEU A 26 18.80 3.44 9.48
N GLU A 27 18.59 3.20 8.20
CA GLU A 27 17.95 1.98 7.73
C GLU A 27 18.98 0.99 7.19
N PRO A 28 18.95 -0.28 7.66
CA PRO A 28 19.93 -1.27 7.25
C PRO A 28 19.78 -1.64 5.78
N ASP A 29 20.89 -2.11 5.19
CA ASP A 29 20.91 -2.64 3.83
C ASP A 29 19.85 -3.72 3.62
N ILE A 30 19.44 -3.91 2.36
CA ILE A 30 18.52 -4.98 1.99
C ILE A 30 19.29 -6.31 2.04
N LEU A 31 18.82 -7.22 2.88
CA LEU A 31 19.41 -8.55 3.03
C LEU A 31 18.78 -9.54 2.05
N GLU A 32 19.58 -10.52 1.60
CA GLU A 32 19.12 -11.58 0.70
C GLU A 32 17.94 -12.38 1.27
N CYS A 33 17.93 -12.64 2.58
CA CYS A 33 16.82 -13.33 3.25
C CYS A 33 15.50 -12.53 3.16
N LYS A 34 15.55 -11.19 3.11
CA LYS A 34 14.36 -10.34 2.90
C LYS A 34 13.83 -10.45 1.48
N VAL A 35 14.73 -10.55 0.49
CA VAL A 35 14.35 -10.78 -0.91
C VAL A 35 13.69 -12.16 -1.06
N LYS A 36 14.29 -13.19 -0.47
CA LYS A 36 13.72 -14.55 -0.44
C LYS A 36 12.35 -14.61 0.21
N TRP A 37 12.19 -13.95 1.35
CA TRP A 37 10.90 -13.80 2.05
C TRP A 37 9.86 -13.06 1.17
N ALA A 38 10.24 -11.95 0.56
CA ALA A 38 9.35 -11.17 -0.27
C ALA A 38 8.90 -11.93 -1.51
N LEU A 39 9.83 -12.62 -2.17
CA LEU A 39 9.58 -13.47 -3.33
C LEU A 39 8.63 -14.63 -2.99
N GLY A 40 8.86 -15.32 -1.88
CA GLY A 40 8.00 -16.41 -1.41
C GLY A 40 6.56 -15.99 -1.08
N GLY A 41 6.34 -14.71 -0.86
CA GLY A 41 4.99 -14.19 -0.61
C GLY A 41 4.29 -13.62 -1.84
N ILE A 42 4.85 -13.77 -3.05
CA ILE A 42 4.15 -13.41 -4.29
C ILE A 42 3.34 -14.63 -4.75
N THR A 43 2.05 -14.42 -4.99
CA THR A 43 1.12 -15.47 -5.41
C THR A 43 1.42 -15.90 -6.85
N ILE A 44 1.46 -17.21 -7.08
CA ILE A 44 1.54 -17.84 -8.41
C ILE A 44 0.24 -17.71 -9.19
N ASN A 45 0.28 -18.07 -10.47
CA ASN A 45 -0.89 -18.02 -11.38
C ASN A 45 -1.49 -16.62 -11.49
N LYS A 46 -0.63 -15.60 -11.48
CA LYS A 46 -1.00 -14.20 -11.72
C LYS A 46 -0.39 -13.72 -13.03
N ALA A 47 -1.13 -12.87 -13.72
CA ALA A 47 -0.64 -12.26 -14.97
C ALA A 47 0.69 -11.55 -14.72
N SER A 48 1.61 -11.70 -15.67
CA SER A 48 2.90 -10.99 -15.69
C SER A 48 2.68 -9.49 -15.81
N GLY A 49 3.62 -8.70 -15.30
CA GLY A 49 3.63 -7.25 -15.51
C GLY A 49 3.98 -6.86 -16.94
N GLY A 50 4.24 -5.57 -17.18
CA GLY A 50 4.62 -5.07 -18.50
C GLY A 50 5.94 -5.61 -19.06
N ASP A 51 6.73 -6.31 -18.25
CA ASP A 51 7.96 -7.01 -18.64
C ASP A 51 7.73 -8.43 -19.18
N GLY A 52 6.50 -8.94 -19.11
CA GLY A 52 6.14 -10.28 -19.56
C GLY A 52 6.71 -11.42 -18.72
N ILE A 53 7.39 -11.14 -17.59
CA ILE A 53 8.04 -12.17 -16.76
C ILE A 53 7.05 -12.75 -15.76
N PRO A 54 6.67 -14.04 -15.88
CA PRO A 54 5.79 -14.69 -14.92
C PRO A 54 6.51 -14.97 -13.61
N VAL A 55 5.77 -15.00 -12.51
CA VAL A 55 6.35 -15.27 -11.17
C VAL A 55 6.95 -16.66 -11.08
N GLU A 56 6.44 -17.62 -11.82
CA GLU A 56 6.88 -19.01 -11.87
C GLU A 56 8.35 -19.13 -12.33
N LEU A 57 8.82 -18.21 -13.18
CA LEU A 57 10.21 -18.15 -13.59
C LEU A 57 11.16 -17.96 -12.41
N PHE A 58 10.79 -17.08 -11.47
CA PHE A 58 11.58 -16.86 -10.25
C PHE A 58 11.62 -18.10 -9.35
N GLN A 59 10.55 -18.90 -9.37
CA GLN A 59 10.51 -20.15 -8.61
C GLN A 59 11.37 -21.24 -9.22
N ILE A 60 11.47 -21.28 -10.56
CA ILE A 60 12.34 -22.22 -11.29
C ILE A 60 13.81 -21.86 -11.02
N LEU A 61 14.16 -20.59 -11.09
CA LEU A 61 15.54 -20.11 -10.91
C LEU A 61 15.99 -20.10 -9.43
N LYS A 62 15.06 -20.21 -8.48
CA LYS A 62 15.33 -20.32 -7.03
C LYS A 62 16.37 -19.32 -6.52
N ASP A 63 17.52 -19.82 -6.04
CA ASP A 63 18.54 -19.00 -5.40
C ASP A 63 19.24 -18.04 -6.38
N ASP A 64 19.33 -18.38 -7.67
CA ASP A 64 19.89 -17.47 -8.67
C ASP A 64 18.97 -16.25 -8.91
N ALA A 65 17.67 -16.46 -8.96
CA ALA A 65 16.72 -15.36 -9.02
C ALA A 65 16.84 -14.44 -7.77
N VAL A 66 17.00 -15.03 -6.59
CA VAL A 66 17.18 -14.29 -5.34
C VAL A 66 18.44 -13.43 -5.38
N LYS A 67 19.58 -13.96 -5.84
CA LYS A 67 20.84 -13.22 -5.96
C LYS A 67 20.73 -12.03 -6.91
N VAL A 68 20.14 -12.24 -8.09
CA VAL A 68 19.93 -11.18 -9.07
C VAL A 68 19.01 -10.09 -8.53
N LEU A 69 17.87 -10.48 -7.98
CA LEU A 69 16.93 -9.53 -7.38
C LEU A 69 17.53 -8.78 -6.20
N HIS A 70 18.34 -9.47 -5.37
CA HIS A 70 19.04 -8.86 -4.25
C HIS A 70 20.01 -7.76 -4.73
N SER A 71 20.82 -8.05 -5.76
CA SER A 71 21.72 -7.06 -6.36
C SER A 71 20.97 -5.82 -6.86
N ILE A 72 19.86 -6.03 -7.58
CA ILE A 72 19.02 -4.92 -8.08
C ILE A 72 18.42 -4.13 -6.91
N CYS A 73 17.84 -4.81 -5.92
CA CYS A 73 17.24 -4.14 -4.77
C CYS A 73 18.28 -3.34 -3.95
N GLN A 74 19.49 -3.88 -3.78
CA GLN A 74 20.59 -3.13 -3.13
C GLN A 74 21.01 -1.92 -3.94
N GLN A 75 21.09 -2.04 -5.26
CA GLN A 75 21.41 -0.90 -6.11
C GLN A 75 20.34 0.19 -6.00
N ILE A 76 19.06 -0.18 -6.08
CA ILE A 76 17.95 0.77 -5.88
C ILE A 76 18.06 1.44 -4.52
N TRP A 77 18.34 0.67 -3.46
CA TRP A 77 18.44 1.18 -2.10
C TRP A 77 19.56 2.21 -1.94
N LYS A 78 20.73 1.93 -2.53
CA LYS A 78 21.92 2.81 -2.45
C LYS A 78 21.81 4.04 -3.34
N THR A 79 21.26 3.89 -4.54
CA THR A 79 21.23 4.97 -5.54
C THR A 79 19.94 5.77 -5.53
N GLN A 80 18.90 5.29 -4.86
CA GLN A 80 17.53 5.84 -4.90
C GLN A 80 16.93 5.85 -6.34
N GLN A 81 17.54 5.14 -7.27
CA GLN A 81 17.11 5.11 -8.67
C GLN A 81 16.46 3.78 -9.02
N TRP A 82 15.20 3.86 -9.43
CA TRP A 82 14.44 2.72 -9.89
C TRP A 82 14.69 2.46 -11.37
N PRO A 83 14.80 1.19 -11.79
CA PRO A 83 14.83 0.86 -13.21
C PRO A 83 13.61 1.46 -13.94
N PRO A 84 13.80 2.02 -15.17
CA PRO A 84 12.70 2.68 -15.89
C PRO A 84 11.48 1.78 -16.10
N ASN A 85 11.71 0.48 -16.35
CA ASN A 85 10.64 -0.50 -16.56
C ASN A 85 9.85 -0.80 -15.27
N TRP A 86 10.46 -0.60 -14.09
CA TRP A 86 9.77 -0.79 -12.80
C TRP A 86 8.91 0.41 -12.40
N LYS A 87 9.12 1.57 -13.02
CA LYS A 87 8.31 2.78 -12.85
C LYS A 87 7.04 2.75 -13.70
N ARG A 88 6.94 1.82 -14.64
CA ARG A 88 5.80 1.71 -15.55
C ARG A 88 4.81 0.66 -15.05
N SER A 89 3.54 1.02 -15.08
CA SER A 89 2.44 0.09 -14.83
C SER A 89 1.57 -0.01 -16.08
N VAL A 90 1.03 -1.19 -16.31
CA VAL A 90 0.00 -1.42 -17.33
C VAL A 90 -1.34 -1.32 -16.63
N PHE A 91 -2.19 -0.41 -17.08
CA PHE A 91 -3.53 -0.26 -16.53
C PHE A 91 -4.52 -1.16 -17.27
N ILE A 92 -5.23 -1.99 -16.52
CA ILE A 92 -6.28 -2.86 -17.03
C ILE A 92 -7.63 -2.29 -16.58
N PRO A 93 -8.48 -1.80 -17.52
CA PRO A 93 -9.80 -1.31 -17.18
C PRO A 93 -10.76 -2.48 -16.92
N ILE A 94 -11.40 -2.48 -15.76
CA ILE A 94 -12.44 -3.45 -15.40
C ILE A 94 -13.78 -2.70 -15.33
N PRO A 95 -14.81 -3.12 -16.07
CA PRO A 95 -16.12 -2.47 -15.98
C PRO A 95 -16.75 -2.67 -14.60
N LYS A 96 -17.24 -1.59 -14.00
CA LYS A 96 -17.97 -1.63 -12.72
C LYS A 96 -19.37 -2.27 -12.86
N LYS A 97 -19.95 -2.20 -14.07
CA LYS A 97 -21.27 -2.78 -14.44
C LYS A 97 -21.24 -3.21 -15.90
N ASP A 98 -22.12 -4.12 -16.27
CA ASP A 98 -22.32 -4.52 -17.65
C ASP A 98 -22.69 -3.32 -18.52
N ASN A 99 -22.20 -3.30 -19.78
CA ASN A 99 -22.41 -2.22 -20.74
C ASN A 99 -21.88 -0.83 -20.33
N ALA A 100 -20.75 -0.78 -19.67
CA ALA A 100 -20.08 0.48 -19.37
C ALA A 100 -19.61 1.18 -20.66
N LYS A 101 -20.26 2.28 -21.04
CA LYS A 101 -19.91 3.09 -22.23
C LYS A 101 -18.98 4.27 -21.92
N GLU A 102 -18.84 4.64 -20.64
CA GLU A 102 -18.09 5.81 -20.18
C GLU A 102 -16.87 5.39 -19.38
N CYS A 103 -15.74 6.08 -19.53
CA CYS A 103 -14.51 5.79 -18.79
C CYS A 103 -14.69 5.84 -17.26
N SER A 104 -15.58 6.69 -16.76
CA SER A 104 -15.93 6.80 -15.34
C SER A 104 -16.51 5.52 -14.74
N LYS A 105 -17.05 4.65 -15.59
CA LYS A 105 -17.64 3.36 -15.19
C LYS A 105 -16.64 2.20 -15.17
N TYR A 106 -15.34 2.49 -15.33
CA TYR A 106 -14.28 1.51 -15.21
C TYR A 106 -13.47 1.72 -13.95
N LEU A 107 -13.07 0.61 -13.34
CA LEU A 107 -12.04 0.57 -12.32
C LEU A 107 -10.72 0.20 -13.01
N THR A 108 -9.67 0.98 -12.82
CA THR A 108 -8.36 0.67 -13.36
C THR A 108 -7.54 -0.13 -12.34
N ILE A 109 -6.99 -1.26 -12.77
CA ILE A 109 -6.03 -2.03 -11.97
C ILE A 109 -4.64 -1.85 -12.59
N ALA A 110 -3.70 -1.37 -11.77
CA ALA A 110 -2.31 -1.21 -12.18
C ALA A 110 -1.56 -2.55 -12.07
N HIS A 111 -1.06 -3.02 -13.20
CA HIS A 111 -0.19 -4.19 -13.30
C HIS A 111 1.27 -3.75 -13.36
N ILE A 112 2.05 -4.13 -12.34
CA ILE A 112 3.48 -3.87 -12.24
C ILE A 112 4.26 -5.20 -12.31
N SER A 113 5.55 -5.13 -12.65
CA SER A 113 6.42 -6.31 -12.72
C SER A 113 6.50 -7.06 -11.39
N HIS A 114 6.66 -8.38 -11.44
CA HIS A 114 6.81 -9.20 -10.23
C HIS A 114 8.12 -8.87 -9.50
N ALA A 115 9.17 -8.53 -10.23
CA ALA A 115 10.43 -8.08 -9.66
C ALA A 115 10.28 -6.78 -8.85
N SER A 116 9.54 -5.78 -9.37
CA SER A 116 9.26 -4.55 -8.61
C SER A 116 8.39 -4.81 -7.38
N LYS A 117 7.47 -5.77 -7.43
CA LYS A 117 6.66 -6.18 -6.26
C LYS A 117 7.52 -6.72 -5.12
N VAL A 118 8.64 -7.40 -5.41
CA VAL A 118 9.59 -7.86 -4.37
C VAL A 118 10.13 -6.67 -3.59
N MET A 119 10.65 -5.64 -4.28
CA MET A 119 11.16 -4.44 -3.62
C MET A 119 10.08 -3.72 -2.83
N LEU A 120 8.91 -3.51 -3.43
CA LEU A 120 7.77 -2.87 -2.74
C LEU A 120 7.33 -3.63 -1.49
N LYS A 121 7.36 -4.96 -1.50
CA LYS A 121 7.03 -5.79 -0.34
C LYS A 121 8.06 -5.64 0.79
N ILE A 122 9.34 -5.51 0.46
CA ILE A 122 10.39 -5.22 1.44
C ILE A 122 10.15 -3.84 2.08
N LEU A 123 9.89 -2.81 1.26
CA LEU A 123 9.59 -1.47 1.73
C LEU A 123 8.31 -1.45 2.58
N GLN A 124 7.25 -2.12 2.14
CA GLN A 124 6.02 -2.27 2.92
C GLN A 124 6.30 -2.87 4.30
N GLY A 125 7.12 -3.94 4.37
CA GLY A 125 7.47 -4.57 5.64
C GLY A 125 8.23 -3.63 6.59
N ARG A 126 9.07 -2.74 6.05
CA ARG A 126 9.77 -1.70 6.83
C ARG A 126 8.81 -0.62 7.31
N LEU A 127 8.03 -0.05 6.40
CA LEU A 127 7.06 1.00 6.71
C LEU A 127 5.96 0.54 7.67
N GLN A 128 5.55 -0.73 7.62
CA GLN A 128 4.48 -1.24 8.47
C GLN A 128 4.76 -1.06 9.96
N GLN A 129 6.02 -1.10 10.37
CA GLN A 129 6.41 -0.89 11.77
C GLN A 129 6.18 0.56 12.22
N TYR A 130 6.45 1.53 11.34
CA TYR A 130 6.21 2.95 11.59
C TYR A 130 4.72 3.27 11.52
N VAL A 131 4.06 2.84 10.44
CA VAL A 131 2.63 3.07 10.24
C VAL A 131 1.80 2.55 11.42
N ASN A 132 2.11 1.36 11.93
CA ASN A 132 1.37 0.80 13.07
C ASN A 132 1.51 1.63 14.36
N ARG A 133 2.58 2.41 14.50
CA ARG A 133 2.78 3.30 15.67
C ARG A 133 2.08 4.65 15.51
N GLU A 134 2.07 5.16 14.26
CA GLU A 134 1.53 6.49 13.96
C GLU A 134 0.02 6.48 13.67
N LEU A 135 -0.54 5.31 13.33
CA LEU A 135 -1.98 5.21 13.04
C LEU A 135 -2.80 5.41 14.32
N PRO A 136 -3.66 6.43 14.38
CA PRO A 136 -4.54 6.65 15.52
C PRO A 136 -5.50 5.47 15.70
N ASP A 137 -5.96 5.25 16.94
CA ASP A 137 -6.89 4.17 17.26
C ASP A 137 -8.23 4.28 16.53
N ALA A 138 -8.63 5.49 16.16
CA ALA A 138 -9.80 5.76 15.35
C ALA A 138 -9.68 5.24 13.92
N GLN A 139 -8.44 5.08 13.38
CA GLN A 139 -8.20 4.53 12.05
C GLN A 139 -8.41 3.01 12.06
N THR A 140 -9.47 2.58 11.42
CA THR A 140 -9.93 1.20 11.50
C THR A 140 -9.69 0.39 10.23
N GLY A 141 -9.38 1.06 9.13
CA GLY A 141 -8.97 0.42 7.88
C GLY A 141 -7.46 0.13 7.85
N PHE A 142 -7.08 -0.92 7.12
CA PHE A 142 -5.68 -1.29 6.81
C PHE A 142 -4.77 -1.63 8.01
N GLY A 143 -5.28 -1.57 9.25
CA GLY A 143 -4.54 -1.97 10.45
C GLY A 143 -4.58 -3.48 10.71
N LYS A 144 -3.48 -4.03 11.27
CA LYS A 144 -3.42 -5.45 11.64
C LYS A 144 -4.50 -5.79 12.68
N GLY A 145 -5.32 -6.80 12.39
CA GLY A 145 -6.41 -7.24 13.27
C GLY A 145 -7.63 -6.30 13.28
N ARG A 146 -7.65 -5.26 12.45
CA ARG A 146 -8.78 -4.35 12.26
C ARG A 146 -9.56 -4.78 11.02
N GLY A 147 -10.87 -4.88 11.14
CA GLY A 147 -11.72 -5.36 10.04
C GLY A 147 -13.11 -4.73 10.05
N THR A 148 -13.77 -4.76 8.93
CA THR A 148 -15.10 -4.19 8.69
C THR A 148 -16.13 -4.65 9.72
N ARG A 149 -16.10 -5.92 10.13
CA ARG A 149 -17.04 -6.46 11.14
C ARG A 149 -16.96 -5.72 12.47
N LYS A 150 -15.75 -5.39 12.94
CA LYS A 150 -15.58 -4.63 14.19
C LYS A 150 -16.16 -3.22 14.07
N GLN A 151 -16.04 -2.60 12.89
CA GLN A 151 -16.58 -1.26 12.68
C GLN A 151 -18.11 -1.25 12.61
N VAL A 152 -18.69 -2.23 11.94
CA VAL A 152 -20.14 -2.41 11.96
C VAL A 152 -20.65 -2.61 13.39
N ALA A 153 -19.98 -3.48 14.17
CA ALA A 153 -20.33 -3.69 15.58
C ALA A 153 -20.21 -2.41 16.41
N ASN A 154 -19.16 -1.60 16.21
CA ASN A 154 -19.01 -0.32 16.89
C ASN A 154 -20.15 0.66 16.57
N ILE A 155 -20.55 0.76 15.30
CA ILE A 155 -21.67 1.63 14.89
C ILE A 155 -22.97 1.11 15.51
N CYS A 156 -23.24 -0.18 15.45
CA CYS A 156 -24.41 -0.79 16.09
C CYS A 156 -24.43 -0.49 17.60
N TRP A 157 -23.29 -0.64 18.26
CA TRP A 157 -23.19 -0.34 19.69
C TRP A 157 -23.46 1.14 20.02
N ILE A 158 -22.96 2.09 19.21
CA ILE A 158 -23.25 3.51 19.37
C ILE A 158 -24.76 3.76 19.22
N ILE A 159 -25.38 3.18 18.19
CA ILE A 159 -26.83 3.31 17.96
C ILE A 159 -27.64 2.78 19.15
N GLU A 160 -27.26 1.61 19.67
CA GLU A 160 -27.93 1.00 20.83
C GLU A 160 -27.81 1.90 22.08
N LYS A 161 -26.61 2.44 22.34
CA LYS A 161 -26.38 3.35 23.46
C LYS A 161 -27.14 4.65 23.31
N SER A 162 -27.20 5.21 22.12
CA SER A 162 -28.00 6.44 21.89
C SER A 162 -29.48 6.22 22.13
N ARG A 163 -30.02 5.05 21.75
CA ARG A 163 -31.42 4.68 22.06
C ARG A 163 -31.63 4.51 23.56
N GLU A 164 -30.74 3.84 24.26
CA GLU A 164 -30.81 3.64 25.72
C GLU A 164 -30.85 4.99 26.46
N PHE A 165 -30.04 5.96 26.02
CA PHE A 165 -29.98 7.28 26.64
C PHE A 165 -30.91 8.33 25.99
N GLN A 166 -31.76 7.92 25.07
CA GLN A 166 -32.68 8.79 24.33
C GLN A 166 -31.98 10.01 23.69
N LYS A 167 -30.76 9.81 23.16
CA LYS A 167 -29.97 10.84 22.48
C LYS A 167 -30.05 10.67 20.97
N ASN A 168 -30.08 11.78 20.26
CA ASN A 168 -30.02 11.78 18.81
C ASN A 168 -28.56 11.78 18.35
N ASP A 169 -28.16 10.78 17.54
CA ASP A 169 -26.87 10.75 16.86
C ASP A 169 -27.05 10.98 15.36
N TYR A 170 -26.09 11.67 14.79
CA TYR A 170 -26.05 11.95 13.36
C TYR A 170 -24.79 11.34 12.76
N PHE A 171 -24.95 10.50 11.72
CA PHE A 171 -23.85 9.88 11.02
C PHE A 171 -23.65 10.54 9.65
N CYS A 172 -22.43 10.90 9.33
CA CYS A 172 -22.03 11.36 8.02
C CYS A 172 -21.04 10.34 7.41
N PHE A 173 -21.41 9.74 6.28
CA PHE A 173 -20.55 8.83 5.54
C PHE A 173 -19.97 9.55 4.33
N ILE A 174 -18.64 9.55 4.21
CA ILE A 174 -17.92 10.18 3.11
C ILE A 174 -17.21 9.09 2.33
N ASP A 175 -17.56 8.93 1.07
CA ASP A 175 -16.92 8.02 0.12
C ASP A 175 -16.30 8.82 -1.02
N TYR A 176 -15.01 8.60 -1.29
CA TYR A 176 -14.30 9.28 -2.37
C TYR A 176 -14.46 8.47 -3.66
N ASP A 177 -14.95 9.09 -4.70
CA ASP A 177 -15.19 8.42 -6.00
C ASP A 177 -13.87 7.94 -6.63
N LYS A 178 -12.79 8.70 -6.43
CA LYS A 178 -11.45 8.42 -6.96
C LYS A 178 -10.38 8.76 -5.93
N ALA A 179 -10.20 7.87 -4.96
CA ALA A 179 -9.30 8.10 -3.83
C ALA A 179 -7.80 8.13 -4.21
N PHE A 180 -7.43 7.61 -5.40
CA PHE A 180 -6.04 7.45 -5.86
C PHE A 180 -5.77 8.14 -7.21
N ASP A 181 -6.68 8.96 -7.71
CA ASP A 181 -6.51 9.77 -8.93
C ASP A 181 -6.07 11.19 -8.57
#